data_f5502058ec3b4a4124c199e3de3e7090
#
_entry.id   f5502058ec3b4a4124c199e3de3e7090
#
_cell.length_a   1.000
_cell.length_b   1.000
_cell.length_c   1.000
_cell.angle_alpha   90.00
_cell.angle_beta   90.00
_cell.angle_gamma   90.00
#
_symmetry.space_group_name_H-M   'P 1'
#
loop_
_entity.id
_entity.type
_entity.pdbx_description
1 polymer ?
#
loop_
_entity_poly.entity_id
_entity_poly.type
_entity_poly.pdbx_seq_one_letter_code
_entity_poly.pdbx_strand_id
1 'polypeptide(L)'
;MDQCISLSLSDIKKNESMLRAACFFRSNTCNAFFFKQALMSPTLADVHMLIGLNIAGQINTLCLLRKPTSKLESVRTGGWSHYINTFKTDKKAMTHREHTAFLNMWFDRYVFCGHAYAPTSNYLALAEKIAVNSKIPFGKLLLGALYNFLNRVSQHVMKSEVVPTIIGPWWLL
;
A
#
# COMPACT_ATOMS: atom_id res chain seq x y z
N MET A 1 -10.33 -18.83 -7.15
CA MET A 1 -10.41 -17.43 -7.62
C MET A 1 -11.59 -16.69 -7.01
N ASP A 2 -12.74 -17.34 -6.84
CA ASP A 2 -13.97 -16.71 -6.31
C ASP A 2 -13.88 -16.21 -4.86
N GLN A 3 -13.13 -16.89 -3.99
CA GLN A 3 -12.94 -16.44 -2.60
C GLN A 3 -12.14 -15.12 -2.51
N CYS A 4 -11.13 -14.91 -3.35
CA CYS A 4 -10.37 -13.66 -3.37
C CYS A 4 -11.21 -12.49 -3.86
N ILE A 5 -12.11 -12.73 -4.84
CA ILE A 5 -13.03 -11.72 -5.33
C ILE A 5 -14.08 -11.40 -4.26
N SER A 6 -14.62 -12.40 -3.59
CA SER A 6 -15.56 -12.23 -2.49
C SER A 6 -14.97 -11.41 -1.33
N LEU A 7 -13.70 -11.67 -0.95
CA LEU A 7 -13.00 -10.87 0.06
C LEU A 7 -12.74 -9.43 -0.39
N SER A 8 -12.45 -9.20 -1.67
CA SER A 8 -12.25 -7.84 -2.19
C SER A 8 -13.54 -7.01 -2.23
N LEU A 9 -14.68 -7.66 -2.25
CA LEU A 9 -16.01 -7.02 -2.21
C LEU A 9 -16.52 -6.82 -0.77
N SER A 10 -15.86 -7.41 0.24
CA SER A 10 -16.24 -7.20 1.62
C SER A 10 -15.94 -5.77 2.07
N ASP A 11 -16.93 -5.12 2.67
CA ASP A 11 -16.79 -3.77 3.24
C ASP A 11 -16.05 -3.86 4.58
N ILE A 12 -14.72 -3.84 4.51
CA ILE A 12 -13.87 -3.85 5.70
C ILE A 12 -13.91 -2.45 6.34
N LYS A 13 -14.73 -2.32 7.37
CA LYS A 13 -14.82 -1.08 8.14
C LYS A 13 -13.60 -0.91 9.02
N LYS A 14 -12.89 0.19 8.82
CA LYS A 14 -11.77 0.59 9.65
C LYS A 14 -12.22 0.91 11.08
N ASN A 15 -11.73 0.17 12.05
CA ASN A 15 -11.94 0.48 13.47
C ASN A 15 -10.78 1.32 14.01
N GLU A 16 -10.90 2.64 13.92
CA GLU A 16 -9.84 3.56 14.36
C GLU A 16 -9.56 3.49 15.86
N SER A 17 -10.60 3.28 16.66
CA SER A 17 -10.46 3.18 18.12
C SER A 17 -9.65 1.94 18.51
N MET A 18 -9.95 0.80 17.90
CA MET A 18 -9.21 -0.44 18.13
C MET A 18 -7.76 -0.32 17.66
N LEU A 19 -7.53 0.28 16.50
CA LEU A 19 -6.19 0.48 15.97
C LEU A 19 -5.34 1.40 16.85
N ARG A 20 -5.93 2.49 17.35
CA ARG A 20 -5.26 3.39 18.31
C ARG A 20 -4.92 2.66 19.60
N ALA A 21 -5.87 1.90 20.17
CA ALA A 21 -5.63 1.10 21.37
C ALA A 21 -4.50 0.08 21.16
N ALA A 22 -4.49 -0.64 20.04
CA ALA A 22 -3.41 -1.56 19.71
C ALA A 22 -2.05 -0.84 19.58
N CYS A 23 -2.02 0.31 18.91
CA CYS A 23 -0.78 1.09 18.73
C CYS A 23 -0.21 1.64 20.04
N PHE A 24 -1.01 1.79 21.08
CA PHE A 24 -0.53 2.15 22.42
C PHE A 24 0.38 1.08 23.02
N PHE A 25 0.12 -0.20 22.72
CA PHE A 25 0.95 -1.32 23.17
C PHE A 25 2.11 -1.63 22.23
N ARG A 26 2.38 -0.78 21.24
CA ARG A 26 3.43 -1.01 20.28
C ARG A 26 4.77 -0.44 20.72
N SER A 27 5.82 -1.25 20.65
CA SER A 27 7.21 -0.77 20.70
C SER A 27 7.75 -0.50 19.31
N ASN A 28 8.21 0.71 19.08
CA ASN A 28 8.88 1.08 17.82
C ASN A 28 10.31 0.50 17.72
N THR A 29 10.93 0.18 18.85
CA THR A 29 12.26 -0.43 18.90
C THR A 29 12.23 -1.88 18.42
N CYS A 30 11.25 -2.65 18.91
CA CYS A 30 11.10 -4.07 18.56
C CYS A 30 10.20 -4.29 17.34
N ASN A 31 9.53 -3.25 16.84
CA ASN A 31 8.49 -3.34 15.81
C ASN A 31 7.39 -4.37 16.14
N ALA A 32 7.05 -4.51 17.42
CA ALA A 32 6.11 -5.51 17.92
C ALA A 32 5.11 -4.89 18.90
N PHE A 33 3.98 -5.54 19.03
CA PHE A 33 2.97 -5.26 20.05
C PHE A 33 3.25 -6.09 21.28
N PHE A 34 3.23 -5.47 22.45
CA PHE A 34 3.43 -6.09 23.75
C PHE A 34 2.08 -6.42 24.36
N PHE A 35 1.59 -7.60 24.12
CA PHE A 35 0.41 -8.09 24.81
C PHE A 35 0.82 -8.97 26.02
N LYS A 36 -0.07 -9.10 26.98
CA LYS A 36 0.18 -9.89 28.20
C LYS A 36 0.63 -11.33 27.91
N GLN A 37 0.16 -11.91 26.83
CA GLN A 37 0.40 -13.30 26.45
C GLN A 37 1.71 -13.48 25.67
N ALA A 38 2.04 -12.54 24.78
CA ALA A 38 3.22 -12.64 23.92
C ALA A 38 3.49 -11.34 23.16
N LEU A 39 4.69 -11.27 22.57
CA LEU A 39 5.03 -10.32 21.54
C LEU A 39 4.38 -10.74 20.23
N MET A 40 3.67 -9.83 19.58
CA MET A 40 3.04 -10.07 18.28
C MET A 40 3.50 -9.03 17.28
N SER A 41 3.82 -9.45 16.08
CA SER A 41 4.18 -8.56 14.98
C SER A 41 3.76 -9.18 13.65
N PRO A 42 3.22 -8.40 12.72
CA PRO A 42 3.00 -8.88 11.36
C PRO A 42 4.32 -9.36 10.74
N THR A 43 4.31 -10.49 10.10
CA THR A 43 5.49 -11.10 9.49
C THR A 43 5.34 -11.26 7.99
N LEU A 44 6.44 -11.56 7.29
CA LEU A 44 6.39 -11.91 5.86
C LEU A 44 5.58 -13.20 5.61
N ALA A 45 5.58 -14.13 6.58
CA ALA A 45 4.78 -15.34 6.48
C ALA A 45 3.28 -15.00 6.51
N ASP A 46 2.86 -14.09 7.39
CA ASP A 46 1.47 -13.64 7.45
C ASP A 46 1.04 -12.98 6.12
N VAL A 47 1.87 -12.09 5.58
CA VAL A 47 1.60 -11.44 4.29
C VAL A 47 1.48 -12.46 3.16
N HIS A 48 2.36 -13.47 3.14
CA HIS A 48 2.31 -14.52 2.13
C HIS A 48 1.07 -15.41 2.28
N MET A 49 0.76 -15.82 3.50
CA MET A 49 -0.37 -16.73 3.77
C MET A 49 -1.72 -16.05 3.57
N LEU A 50 -1.86 -14.78 3.96
CA LEU A 50 -3.13 -14.05 3.85
C LEU A 50 -3.42 -13.57 2.42
N ILE A 51 -2.39 -13.15 1.69
CA ILE A 51 -2.57 -12.41 0.43
C ILE A 51 -1.94 -13.16 -0.75
N GLY A 52 -1.09 -14.16 -0.52
CA GLY A 52 -0.38 -14.91 -1.56
C GLY A 52 0.70 -14.10 -2.27
N LEU A 53 1.13 -12.97 -1.72
CA LEU A 53 2.13 -12.12 -2.34
C LEU A 53 3.52 -12.77 -2.33
N ASN A 54 4.27 -12.55 -3.41
CA ASN A 54 5.64 -13.02 -3.50
C ASN A 54 6.52 -12.30 -2.47
N ILE A 55 7.14 -13.06 -1.58
CA ILE A 55 8.09 -12.61 -0.58
C ILE A 55 9.54 -12.93 -0.97
N ALA A 56 9.74 -13.83 -1.94
CA ALA A 56 11.03 -14.22 -2.47
C ALA A 56 11.40 -13.33 -3.65
N GLY A 57 12.45 -12.54 -3.54
CA GLY A 57 12.96 -11.71 -4.63
C GLY A 57 14.23 -10.98 -4.22
N GLN A 58 15.13 -10.81 -5.18
CA GLN A 58 16.42 -10.15 -4.99
C GLN A 58 16.42 -8.68 -5.44
N ILE A 59 15.26 -8.10 -5.76
CA ILE A 59 15.22 -6.71 -6.23
C ILE A 59 15.59 -5.80 -5.06
N ASN A 60 16.68 -5.08 -5.25
CA ASN A 60 17.03 -3.98 -4.36
C ASN A 60 15.88 -2.95 -4.37
N THR A 61 15.17 -2.85 -3.24
CA THR A 61 14.06 -1.93 -3.08
C THR A 61 14.44 -0.47 -3.28
N LEU A 62 15.73 -0.14 -3.11
CA LEU A 62 16.27 1.19 -3.43
C LEU A 62 16.14 1.54 -4.92
N CYS A 63 16.10 0.55 -5.79
CA CYS A 63 15.84 0.79 -7.22
C CYS A 63 14.40 1.28 -7.50
N LEU A 64 13.48 1.09 -6.54
CA LEU A 64 12.11 1.58 -6.64
C LEU A 64 11.99 3.07 -6.29
N LEU A 65 12.99 3.63 -5.60
CA LEU A 65 13.09 5.05 -5.29
C LEU A 65 13.62 5.87 -6.48
N ARG A 66 14.01 5.23 -7.58
CA ARG A 66 14.39 5.93 -8.80
C ARG A 66 13.19 6.68 -9.38
N LYS A 67 13.49 7.85 -9.97
CA LYS A 67 12.48 8.61 -10.69
C LYS A 67 11.82 7.72 -11.76
N PRO A 68 10.49 7.80 -11.90
CA PRO A 68 9.78 7.06 -12.95
C PRO A 68 10.33 7.44 -14.32
N THR A 69 10.39 6.46 -15.20
CA THR A 69 10.93 6.62 -16.55
C THR A 69 9.88 7.19 -17.51
N SER A 70 8.61 6.84 -17.24
CA SER A 70 7.49 7.35 -18.02
C SER A 70 7.14 8.76 -17.59
N LYS A 71 7.02 9.65 -18.54
CA LYS A 71 6.38 10.97 -18.38
C LYS A 71 4.84 10.79 -18.28
N LEU A 72 4.38 9.98 -17.37
CA LEU A 72 2.99 10.00 -16.97
C LEU A 72 2.84 11.25 -16.10
N GLU A 73 2.64 12.39 -16.75
CA GLU A 73 2.39 13.65 -16.07
C GLU A 73 1.21 13.42 -15.13
N SER A 74 1.41 13.76 -13.86
CA SER A 74 0.33 13.73 -12.89
C SER A 74 -0.67 14.80 -13.30
N VAL A 75 -1.71 14.40 -14.01
CA VAL A 75 -2.87 15.25 -14.28
C VAL A 75 -3.52 15.49 -12.94
N ARG A 76 -3.10 16.53 -12.23
CA ARG A 76 -3.57 16.86 -10.87
C ARG A 76 -5.01 17.37 -10.84
N THR A 77 -5.56 17.73 -11.99
CA THR A 77 -6.93 18.24 -12.14
C THR A 77 -7.89 17.09 -12.43
N GLY A 78 -9.03 17.06 -11.77
CA GLY A 78 -10.12 16.13 -12.06
C GLY A 78 -10.12 14.78 -11.31
N GLY A 79 -9.19 14.55 -10.38
CA GLY A 79 -9.14 13.34 -9.56
C GLY A 79 -8.74 12.07 -10.32
N TRP A 80 -8.85 10.91 -9.62
CA TRP A 80 -8.42 9.62 -10.15
C TRP A 80 -9.24 9.14 -11.36
N SER A 81 -10.55 9.43 -11.39
CA SER A 81 -11.40 9.07 -12.52
C SER A 81 -10.97 9.77 -13.80
N HIS A 82 -10.64 11.06 -13.72
CA HIS A 82 -10.13 11.82 -14.85
C HIS A 82 -8.76 11.29 -15.29
N TYR A 83 -7.87 11.00 -14.33
CA TYR A 83 -6.56 10.40 -14.60
C TYR A 83 -6.67 9.10 -15.40
N ILE A 84 -7.50 8.17 -14.95
CA ILE A 84 -7.69 6.89 -15.67
C ILE A 84 -8.28 7.13 -17.06
N ASN A 85 -9.30 8.00 -17.18
CA ASN A 85 -9.90 8.31 -18.48
C ASN A 85 -8.92 8.94 -19.47
N THR A 86 -7.95 9.74 -19.00
CA THR A 86 -6.89 10.34 -19.84
C THR A 86 -5.99 9.28 -20.47
N PHE A 87 -5.79 8.14 -19.79
CA PHE A 87 -4.93 7.05 -20.29
C PHE A 87 -5.72 5.92 -20.95
N LYS A 88 -7.04 5.91 -20.82
CA LYS A 88 -7.92 4.92 -21.44
C LYS A 88 -7.80 5.01 -22.97
N THR A 89 -7.59 3.87 -23.60
CA THR A 89 -7.58 3.73 -25.05
C THR A 89 -8.75 2.85 -25.47
N ASP A 90 -9.46 3.24 -26.54
CA ASP A 90 -10.59 2.46 -27.09
C ASP A 90 -10.13 1.19 -27.85
N LYS A 91 -8.91 0.73 -27.62
CA LYS A 91 -8.36 -0.48 -28.21
C LYS A 91 -8.85 -1.71 -27.45
N LYS A 92 -9.09 -2.81 -28.20
CA LYS A 92 -9.50 -4.11 -27.60
C LYS A 92 -8.50 -4.67 -26.58
N ALA A 93 -7.22 -4.34 -26.70
CA ALA A 93 -6.18 -4.77 -25.78
C ALA A 93 -5.66 -3.59 -24.95
N MET A 94 -5.55 -3.81 -23.65
CA MET A 94 -4.98 -2.83 -22.72
C MET A 94 -3.53 -2.50 -23.08
N THR A 95 -3.22 -1.21 -23.20
CA THR A 95 -1.85 -0.75 -23.49
C THR A 95 -0.99 -0.78 -22.23
N HIS A 96 0.33 -0.89 -22.38
CA HIS A 96 1.27 -0.82 -21.26
C HIS A 96 1.10 0.47 -20.45
N ARG A 97 0.86 1.60 -21.11
CA ARG A 97 0.65 2.91 -20.48
C ARG A 97 -0.62 2.94 -19.63
N GLU A 98 -1.70 2.40 -20.14
CA GLU A 98 -2.98 2.27 -19.46
C GLU A 98 -2.86 1.34 -18.24
N HIS A 99 -2.19 0.20 -18.39
CA HIS A 99 -1.90 -0.72 -17.29
C HIS A 99 -1.08 -0.06 -16.18
N THR A 100 -0.03 0.66 -16.56
CA THR A 100 0.81 1.39 -15.59
C THR A 100 0.02 2.48 -14.85
N ALA A 101 -0.84 3.23 -15.55
CA ALA A 101 -1.68 4.23 -14.93
C ALA A 101 -2.68 3.61 -13.94
N PHE A 102 -3.30 2.50 -14.33
CA PHE A 102 -4.20 1.74 -13.45
C PHE A 102 -3.47 1.24 -12.20
N LEU A 103 -2.31 0.63 -12.35
CA LEU A 103 -1.51 0.13 -11.22
C LEU A 103 -1.08 1.28 -10.28
N ASN A 104 -0.68 2.44 -10.80
CA ASN A 104 -0.33 3.60 -9.99
C ASN A 104 -1.52 4.05 -9.13
N MET A 105 -2.71 4.16 -9.71
CA MET A 105 -3.95 4.47 -8.99
C MET A 105 -4.25 3.40 -7.93
N TRP A 106 -4.17 2.13 -8.32
CA TRP A 106 -4.53 1.01 -7.46
C TRP A 106 -3.61 0.94 -6.23
N PHE A 107 -2.30 1.13 -6.42
CA PHE A 107 -1.34 1.17 -5.32
C PHE A 107 -1.59 2.33 -4.37
N ASP A 108 -1.77 3.54 -4.91
CA ASP A 108 -1.95 4.72 -4.07
C ASP A 108 -3.26 4.64 -3.28
N ARG A 109 -4.35 4.27 -3.94
CA ARG A 109 -5.68 4.34 -3.34
C ARG A 109 -6.04 3.13 -2.48
N TYR A 110 -5.70 1.93 -2.93
CA TYR A 110 -6.21 0.71 -2.31
C TYR A 110 -5.14 -0.10 -1.57
N VAL A 111 -3.93 -0.17 -2.08
CA VAL A 111 -2.88 -0.99 -1.46
C VAL A 111 -2.20 -0.26 -0.32
N PHE A 112 -1.68 0.92 -0.59
CA PHE A 112 -0.95 1.73 0.39
C PHE A 112 -1.83 2.78 1.08
N CYS A 113 -3.08 2.91 0.66
CA CYS A 113 -4.06 3.84 1.23
C CYS A 113 -3.49 5.25 1.42
N GLY A 114 -2.96 5.83 0.35
CA GLY A 114 -2.41 7.18 0.34
C GLY A 114 -3.45 8.26 0.62
N HIS A 115 -3.00 9.41 1.05
CA HIS A 115 -3.88 10.54 1.40
C HIS A 115 -4.45 11.28 0.19
N ALA A 116 -3.83 11.12 -0.97
CA ALA A 116 -4.15 11.97 -2.10
C ALA A 116 -5.50 11.62 -2.73
N TYR A 117 -6.41 12.57 -2.72
CA TYR A 117 -7.63 12.51 -3.52
C TYR A 117 -7.34 12.73 -5.02
N ALA A 118 -6.17 13.27 -5.34
CA ALA A 118 -5.67 13.53 -6.68
C ALA A 118 -4.53 12.56 -7.05
N PRO A 119 -4.31 12.30 -8.34
CA PRO A 119 -3.23 11.45 -8.81
C PRO A 119 -1.87 11.89 -8.31
N THR A 120 -1.08 10.93 -7.83
CA THR A 120 0.31 11.13 -7.42
C THR A 120 1.24 10.27 -8.25
N SER A 121 2.52 10.59 -8.24
CA SER A 121 3.57 9.78 -8.86
C SER A 121 4.32 8.89 -7.85
N ASN A 122 3.82 8.80 -6.61
CA ASN A 122 4.52 8.11 -5.52
C ASN A 122 4.82 6.64 -5.84
N TYR A 123 3.89 5.97 -6.49
CA TYR A 123 4.00 4.54 -6.83
C TYR A 123 4.23 4.27 -8.31
N LEU A 124 4.44 5.32 -9.12
CA LEU A 124 4.56 5.19 -10.55
C LEU A 124 5.75 4.31 -10.98
N ALA A 125 6.91 4.47 -10.34
CA ALA A 125 8.08 3.64 -10.62
C ALA A 125 7.85 2.16 -10.27
N LEU A 126 7.07 1.88 -9.22
CA LEU A 126 6.64 0.53 -8.85
C LEU A 126 5.66 -0.03 -9.91
N ALA A 127 4.69 0.79 -10.30
CA ALA A 127 3.70 0.43 -11.32
C ALA A 127 4.35 0.08 -12.67
N GLU A 128 5.32 0.88 -13.12
CA GLU A 128 6.09 0.60 -14.34
C GLU A 128 6.77 -0.76 -14.31
N LYS A 129 7.42 -1.09 -13.20
CA LYS A 129 8.14 -2.36 -13.05
C LYS A 129 7.20 -3.56 -12.99
N ILE A 130 6.07 -3.43 -12.31
CA ILE A 130 5.07 -4.51 -12.24
C ILE A 130 4.37 -4.68 -13.61
N ALA A 131 4.10 -3.60 -14.31
CA ALA A 131 3.51 -3.65 -15.65
C ALA A 131 4.38 -4.42 -16.67
N VAL A 132 5.71 -4.41 -16.48
CA VAL A 132 6.67 -5.21 -17.30
C VAL A 132 6.84 -6.64 -16.75
N ASN A 133 6.00 -7.06 -15.80
CA ASN A 133 6.05 -8.41 -15.23
C ASN A 133 7.37 -8.72 -14.47
N SER A 134 8.00 -7.73 -13.87
CA SER A 134 9.18 -7.95 -13.03
C SER A 134 8.81 -8.67 -11.73
N LYS A 135 9.60 -9.66 -11.35
CA LYS A 135 9.45 -10.42 -10.10
C LYS A 135 9.87 -9.53 -8.91
N ILE A 136 8.97 -8.66 -8.47
CA ILE A 136 9.21 -7.78 -7.32
C ILE A 136 8.77 -8.50 -6.05
N PRO A 137 9.55 -8.46 -4.95
CA PRO A 137 9.14 -8.98 -3.65
C PRO A 137 8.11 -8.03 -2.99
N PHE A 138 6.92 -7.98 -3.58
CA PHE A 138 5.88 -7.02 -3.22
C PHE A 138 5.45 -7.17 -1.76
N GLY A 139 5.45 -8.39 -1.21
CA GLY A 139 5.16 -8.63 0.19
C GLY A 139 6.12 -7.93 1.15
N LYS A 140 7.42 -7.82 0.79
CA LYS A 140 8.41 -7.06 1.59
C LYS A 140 8.12 -5.57 1.59
N LEU A 141 7.74 -5.01 0.43
CA LEU A 141 7.39 -3.60 0.31
C LEU A 141 6.15 -3.27 1.14
N LEU A 142 5.14 -4.13 1.06
CA LEU A 142 3.89 -3.95 1.77
C LEU A 142 4.10 -4.04 3.29
N LEU A 143 4.88 -5.02 3.76
CA LEU A 143 5.22 -5.13 5.18
C LEU A 143 6.03 -3.93 5.68
N GLY A 144 6.99 -3.45 4.89
CA GLY A 144 7.77 -2.25 5.22
C GLY A 144 6.89 -1.00 5.31
N ALA A 145 5.92 -0.86 4.41
CA ALA A 145 4.93 0.23 4.45
C ALA A 145 4.03 0.12 5.69
N LEU A 146 3.62 -1.09 6.06
CA LEU A 146 2.83 -1.34 7.27
C LEU A 146 3.62 -0.95 8.53
N TYR A 147 4.88 -1.35 8.64
CA TYR A 147 5.71 -0.98 9.79
C TYR A 147 5.93 0.53 9.89
N ASN A 148 6.20 1.20 8.78
CA ASN A 148 6.31 2.66 8.76
C ASN A 148 5.01 3.34 9.20
N PHE A 149 3.88 2.85 8.71
CA PHE A 149 2.56 3.31 9.12
C PHE A 149 2.34 3.15 10.62
N LEU A 150 2.56 1.95 11.16
CA LEU A 150 2.39 1.66 12.59
C LEU A 150 3.32 2.50 13.47
N ASN A 151 4.58 2.70 13.06
CA ASN A 151 5.52 3.56 13.78
C ASN A 151 5.04 5.01 13.85
N ARG A 152 4.54 5.55 12.75
CA ARG A 152 3.98 6.91 12.72
C ARG A 152 2.78 7.04 13.64
N VAL A 153 1.83 6.11 13.57
CA VAL A 153 0.64 6.13 14.44
C VAL A 153 1.04 6.03 15.92
N SER A 154 1.93 5.10 16.27
CA SER A 154 2.41 4.94 17.64
C SER A 154 3.09 6.20 18.16
N GLN A 155 3.91 6.89 17.36
CA GLN A 155 4.55 8.14 17.75
C GLN A 155 3.53 9.25 18.07
N HIS A 156 2.47 9.39 17.26
CA HIS A 156 1.41 10.37 17.52
C HIS A 156 0.58 10.02 18.77
N VAL A 157 0.27 8.73 18.96
CA VAL A 157 -0.44 8.26 20.17
C VAL A 157 0.38 8.55 21.43
N MET A 158 1.69 8.29 21.41
CA MET A 158 2.56 8.55 22.56
C MET A 158 2.70 10.04 22.91
N LYS A 159 2.64 10.91 21.90
CA LYS A 159 2.73 12.36 22.11
C LYS A 159 1.39 13.00 22.50
N SER A 160 0.33 12.21 22.62
CA SER A 160 -1.05 12.70 22.80
C SER A 160 -1.48 13.73 21.74
N GLU A 161 -0.84 13.68 20.57
CA GLU A 161 -1.19 14.52 19.44
C GLU A 161 -2.43 13.97 18.75
N VAL A 162 -3.18 14.85 18.09
CA VAL A 162 -4.26 14.41 17.21
C VAL A 162 -3.66 13.53 16.14
N VAL A 163 -4.01 12.25 16.14
CA VAL A 163 -3.52 11.31 15.12
C VAL A 163 -4.03 11.82 13.77
N PRO A 164 -3.15 12.24 12.86
CA PRO A 164 -3.57 12.66 11.54
C PRO A 164 -4.31 11.49 10.88
N THR A 165 -5.14 11.80 9.90
CA THR A 165 -5.89 10.78 9.15
C THR A 165 -5.01 9.57 8.89
N ILE A 166 -5.44 8.41 9.40
CA ILE A 166 -4.63 7.18 9.39
C ILE A 166 -4.45 6.74 7.93
N ILE A 167 -3.26 6.98 7.40
CA ILE A 167 -2.85 6.70 6.03
C ILE A 167 -1.83 5.57 6.05
N GLY A 168 -2.10 4.52 5.31
CA GLY A 168 -1.23 3.35 5.22
C GLY A 168 -2.03 2.07 5.02
N PRO A 169 -1.38 0.93 4.83
CA PRO A 169 -2.03 -0.35 4.58
C PRO A 169 -2.67 -0.94 5.85
N TRP A 170 -3.58 -0.19 6.48
CA TRP A 170 -4.27 -0.58 7.73
C TRP A 170 -5.13 -1.86 7.57
N TRP A 171 -5.53 -2.17 6.36
CA TRP A 171 -6.34 -3.36 6.02
C TRP A 171 -5.58 -4.69 6.23
N LEU A 172 -4.26 -4.63 6.49
CA LEU A 172 -3.43 -5.79 6.85
C LEU A 172 -3.46 -6.13 8.34
N LEU A 173 -4.12 -5.32 9.17
CA LEU A 173 -4.23 -5.49 10.62
C LEU A 173 -5.58 -6.08 10.98
#